data_84ba4cded1e979973005a5b06df52922
#
_entry.id   84ba4cded1e979973005a5b06df52922
#
_cell.length_a   1.000
_cell.length_b   1.000
_cell.length_c   1.000
_cell.angle_alpha   90.00
_cell.angle_beta   90.00
_cell.angle_gamma   90.00
#
_symmetry.space_group_name_H-M   'P 1'
#
loop_
_entity.id
_entity.type
_entity.pdbx_description
1 polymer ?
#
loop_
_entity_poly.entity_id
_entity_poly.type
_entity_poly.pdbx_seq_one_letter_code
_entity_poly.pdbx_strand_id
1 'polypeptide(L)'
;EKINEVSKSILIQEGYQIKYRIEGILKLKNLEFYLHEFFYKYGFSQVNDIKNILTSQSGKYVSSKTHRVVKDRDYLILEEISTNKFDPIKIFNDLTNVETIYGDLSFNLIENFEKSLTLSSVCVDEGKLVYPLRVECCVQGMDFIPLGMKGKKTLSKFFKDEKISIIDKKRTLI
;
A
#
# COMPACT_ATOMS: atom_id res chain seq x y z
N GLU A 1 0.77 27.74 -15.24
CA GLU A 1 0.43 26.80 -16.34
C GLU A 1 1.49 25.72 -16.54
N LYS A 2 2.77 26.06 -16.72
CA LYS A 2 3.86 25.08 -16.95
C LYS A 2 4.05 24.04 -15.83
N ILE A 3 3.88 24.40 -14.56
CA ILE A 3 4.01 23.48 -13.43
C ILE A 3 2.92 22.41 -13.46
N ASN A 4 1.70 22.78 -13.81
CA ASN A 4 0.57 21.85 -13.91
C ASN A 4 0.73 20.84 -15.05
N GLU A 5 1.30 21.25 -16.18
CA GLU A 5 1.58 20.36 -17.30
C GLU A 5 2.69 19.37 -16.97
N VAL A 6 3.78 19.85 -16.35
CA VAL A 6 4.89 19.01 -15.88
C VAL A 6 4.40 18.05 -14.81
N SER A 7 3.59 18.52 -13.86
CA SER A 7 2.98 17.66 -12.84
C SER A 7 2.19 16.51 -13.47
N LYS A 8 1.31 16.79 -14.44
CA LYS A 8 0.48 15.78 -15.11
C LYS A 8 1.29 14.67 -15.79
N SER A 9 2.48 14.98 -16.29
CA SER A 9 3.34 13.97 -16.93
C SER A 9 4.12 13.09 -15.96
N ILE A 10 4.31 13.54 -14.72
CA ILE A 10 5.15 12.90 -13.72
C ILE A 10 4.30 12.25 -12.63
N LEU A 11 3.18 12.89 -12.25
CA LEU A 11 2.30 12.47 -11.18
C LEU A 11 1.30 11.43 -11.65
N ILE A 12 1.17 10.36 -10.89
CA ILE A 12 0.17 9.32 -11.07
C ILE A 12 -0.63 9.25 -9.76
N GLN A 13 -1.95 9.38 -9.87
CA GLN A 13 -2.84 9.17 -8.73
C GLN A 13 -3.58 7.85 -8.93
N GLU A 14 -3.34 6.90 -8.04
CA GLU A 14 -3.97 5.59 -8.02
C GLU A 14 -4.63 5.39 -6.65
N GLY A 15 -5.96 5.51 -6.61
CA GLY A 15 -6.72 5.45 -5.36
C GLY A 15 -6.22 6.51 -4.36
N TYR A 16 -5.75 6.05 -3.22
CA TYR A 16 -5.21 6.91 -2.15
C TYR A 16 -3.72 7.26 -2.31
N GLN A 17 -3.03 6.69 -3.31
CA GLN A 17 -1.59 6.90 -3.51
C GLN A 17 -1.33 8.00 -4.53
N ILE A 18 -0.40 8.90 -4.17
CA ILE A 18 0.18 9.88 -5.07
C ILE A 18 1.60 9.44 -5.36
N LYS A 19 1.87 9.10 -6.62
CA LYS A 19 3.17 8.61 -7.07
C LYS A 19 3.79 9.60 -8.05
N TYR A 20 5.08 9.82 -7.91
CA TYR A 20 5.87 10.66 -8.84
C TYR A 20 6.91 9.79 -9.52
N ARG A 21 6.94 9.77 -10.86
CA ARG A 21 7.95 9.05 -11.64
C ARG A 21 9.33 9.68 -11.47
N ILE A 22 10.28 8.92 -10.94
CA ILE A 22 11.65 9.40 -10.71
C ILE A 22 12.33 9.77 -12.02
N GLU A 23 12.18 8.97 -13.07
CA GLU A 23 12.74 9.29 -14.41
C GLU A 23 12.24 10.64 -14.92
N GLY A 24 10.95 10.94 -14.74
CA GLY A 24 10.37 12.23 -15.14
C GLY A 24 10.93 13.38 -14.31
N ILE A 25 11.10 13.19 -13.00
CA ILE A 25 11.69 14.19 -12.11
C ILE A 25 13.14 14.49 -12.51
N LEU A 26 13.96 13.46 -12.78
CA LEU A 26 15.37 13.62 -13.13
C LEU A 26 15.61 14.33 -14.46
N LYS A 27 14.63 14.37 -15.36
CA LYS A 27 14.69 15.10 -16.63
C LYS A 27 14.41 16.60 -16.50
N LEU A 28 13.99 17.07 -15.32
CA LEU A 28 13.65 18.47 -15.09
C LEU A 28 14.91 19.34 -15.00
N LYS A 29 14.96 20.43 -15.75
CA LYS A 29 16.11 21.35 -15.76
C LYS A 29 16.34 22.05 -14.43
N ASN A 30 15.25 22.40 -13.70
CA ASN A 30 15.29 23.06 -12.39
C ASN A 30 14.75 22.13 -11.32
N LEU A 31 15.44 21.01 -11.08
CA LEU A 31 15.02 19.93 -10.21
C LEU A 31 14.56 20.41 -8.82
N GLU A 32 15.36 21.24 -8.16
CA GLU A 32 15.08 21.71 -6.80
C GLU A 32 13.81 22.57 -6.74
N PHE A 33 13.59 23.42 -7.75
CA PHE A 33 12.38 24.21 -7.85
C PHE A 33 11.14 23.30 -7.96
N TYR A 34 11.16 22.30 -8.83
CA TYR A 34 10.02 21.41 -9.01
C TYR A 34 9.80 20.50 -7.80
N LEU A 35 10.86 20.02 -7.17
CA LEU A 35 10.73 19.26 -5.92
C LEU A 35 10.09 20.11 -4.82
N HIS A 36 10.47 21.39 -4.72
CA HIS A 36 9.82 22.33 -3.80
C HIS A 36 8.33 22.45 -4.12
N GLU A 37 7.98 22.75 -5.37
CA GLU A 37 6.59 22.93 -5.80
C GLU A 37 5.73 21.67 -5.58
N PHE A 38 6.29 20.47 -5.78
CA PHE A 38 5.56 19.21 -5.58
C PHE A 38 5.31 18.90 -4.12
N PHE A 39 6.27 19.20 -3.24
CA PHE A 39 6.27 18.68 -1.87
C PHE A 39 6.09 19.72 -0.77
N TYR A 40 6.27 21.01 -1.06
CA TYR A 40 6.13 22.09 -0.06
C TYR A 40 4.76 22.11 0.63
N LYS A 41 3.69 21.94 -0.12
CA LYS A 41 2.31 21.90 0.42
C LYS A 41 2.06 20.73 1.38
N TYR A 42 2.92 19.74 1.39
CA TYR A 42 2.88 18.59 2.30
C TYR A 42 3.86 18.72 3.47
N GLY A 43 4.40 19.94 3.66
CA GLY A 43 5.26 20.27 4.79
C GLY A 43 6.73 19.91 4.64
N PHE A 44 7.19 19.64 3.42
CA PHE A 44 8.61 19.39 3.13
C PHE A 44 9.29 20.72 2.78
N SER A 45 10.03 21.28 3.72
CA SER A 45 10.79 22.54 3.54
C SER A 45 12.21 22.32 3.02
N GLN A 46 12.79 21.13 3.28
CA GLN A 46 14.16 20.79 2.86
C GLN A 46 14.14 19.87 1.64
N VAL A 47 14.27 20.46 0.47
CA VAL A 47 14.20 19.76 -0.82
C VAL A 47 15.39 18.82 -1.02
N ASN A 48 16.55 19.12 -0.44
CA ASN A 48 17.76 18.30 -0.57
C ASN A 48 17.58 16.89 -0.06
N ASP A 49 16.79 16.69 1.01
CA ASP A 49 16.53 15.36 1.53
C ASP A 49 15.75 14.50 0.52
N ILE A 50 14.75 15.11 -0.14
CA ILE A 50 13.99 14.44 -1.20
C ILE A 50 14.87 14.17 -2.42
N LYS A 51 15.75 15.10 -2.78
CA LYS A 51 16.72 14.93 -3.86
C LYS A 51 17.63 13.72 -3.61
N ASN A 52 18.10 13.57 -2.38
CA ASN A 52 18.98 12.47 -1.98
C ASN A 52 18.32 11.10 -2.09
N ILE A 53 17.01 10.99 -1.82
CA ILE A 53 16.33 9.70 -1.94
C ILE A 53 16.02 9.31 -3.39
N LEU A 54 16.08 10.21 -4.37
CA LEU A 54 15.86 9.87 -5.79
C LEU A 54 16.82 8.76 -6.27
N THR A 55 18.07 8.80 -5.83
CA THR A 55 19.12 7.84 -6.24
C THR A 55 19.37 6.76 -5.18
N SER A 56 18.68 6.79 -4.05
CA SER A 56 18.86 5.82 -2.96
C SER A 56 18.20 4.47 -3.27
N GLN A 57 18.37 3.50 -2.39
CA GLN A 57 17.66 2.22 -2.47
C GLN A 57 16.18 2.37 -2.14
N SER A 58 15.34 1.49 -2.72
CA SER A 58 13.93 1.38 -2.34
C SER A 58 13.77 1.14 -0.84
N GLY A 59 12.78 1.81 -0.24
CA GLY A 59 12.51 1.80 1.20
C GLY A 59 13.08 3.00 1.94
N LYS A 60 13.97 3.77 1.36
CA LYS A 60 14.40 5.05 1.95
C LYS A 60 13.27 6.07 1.87
N TYR A 61 13.17 6.91 2.90
CA TYR A 61 12.11 7.90 2.99
C TYR A 61 12.56 9.18 3.68
N VAL A 62 11.81 10.24 3.44
CA VAL A 62 11.88 11.52 4.14
C VAL A 62 10.50 11.82 4.71
N SER A 63 10.43 12.36 5.92
CA SER A 63 9.17 12.69 6.58
C SER A 63 9.08 14.18 6.88
N SER A 64 7.89 14.73 6.65
CA SER A 64 7.45 15.99 7.26
C SER A 64 6.66 15.68 8.54
N LYS A 65 5.98 16.67 9.10
CA LYS A 65 5.09 16.47 10.26
C LYS A 65 3.84 15.65 9.92
N THR A 66 3.37 15.75 8.69
CA THR A 66 2.08 15.19 8.26
C THR A 66 2.21 14.11 7.18
N HIS A 67 3.30 14.14 6.42
CA HIS A 67 3.47 13.26 5.27
C HIS A 67 4.87 12.62 5.25
N ARG A 68 4.96 11.54 4.49
CA ARG A 68 6.20 10.84 4.18
C ARG A 68 6.32 10.64 2.68
N VAL A 69 7.51 10.88 2.14
CA VAL A 69 7.87 10.53 0.77
C VAL A 69 8.77 9.30 0.82
N VAL A 70 8.33 8.21 0.24
CA VAL A 70 9.04 6.92 0.23
C VAL A 70 9.52 6.63 -1.18
N LYS A 71 10.78 6.24 -1.35
CA LYS A 71 11.25 5.68 -2.61
C LYS A 71 10.83 4.23 -2.73
N ASP A 72 10.09 3.90 -3.80
CA ASP A 72 9.79 2.52 -4.17
C ASP A 72 10.05 2.32 -5.66
N ARG A 73 11.13 1.62 -5.97
CA ARG A 73 11.59 1.36 -7.35
C ARG A 73 11.74 2.65 -8.16
N ASP A 74 10.91 2.83 -9.17
CA ASP A 74 10.93 3.95 -10.11
C ASP A 74 10.07 5.15 -9.67
N TYR A 75 9.53 5.09 -8.43
CA TYR A 75 8.60 6.08 -7.92
C TYR A 75 9.02 6.66 -6.58
N LEU A 76 8.71 7.94 -6.39
CA LEU A 76 8.50 8.52 -5.07
C LEU A 76 7.01 8.42 -4.75
N ILE A 77 6.67 7.81 -3.64
CA ILE A 77 5.29 7.66 -3.19
C ILE A 77 5.08 8.58 -1.99
N LEU A 78 4.10 9.48 -2.12
CA LEU A 78 3.68 10.35 -1.04
C LEU A 78 2.59 9.64 -0.23
N GLU A 79 2.78 9.53 1.07
CA GLU A 79 1.82 8.95 2.01
C GLU A 79 1.58 9.93 3.16
N GLU A 80 0.35 10.03 3.61
CA GLU A 80 0.02 10.72 4.86
C GLU A 80 0.45 9.86 6.05
N ILE A 81 1.07 10.49 7.05
CA ILE A 81 1.46 9.80 8.28
C ILE A 81 0.21 9.65 9.14
N SER A 82 -0.44 8.49 9.03
CA SER A 82 -1.54 8.15 9.93
C SER A 82 -1.00 7.82 11.31
N THR A 83 -1.59 8.43 12.33
CA THR A 83 -1.37 8.06 13.74
C THR A 83 -2.23 6.87 14.14
N ASN A 84 -3.24 6.54 13.34
CA ASN A 84 -4.14 5.44 13.63
C ASN A 84 -3.44 4.11 13.31
N LYS A 85 -3.24 3.32 14.35
CA LYS A 85 -2.84 1.92 14.21
C LYS A 85 -4.10 1.10 13.94
N PHE A 86 -3.97 0.10 13.09
CA PHE A 86 -5.03 -0.89 12.91
C PHE A 86 -4.96 -1.88 14.07
N ASP A 87 -6.00 -1.86 14.91
CA ASP A 87 -6.15 -2.86 15.96
C ASP A 87 -6.76 -4.14 15.39
N PRO A 88 -6.23 -5.32 15.75
CA PRO A 88 -6.77 -6.58 15.28
C PRO A 88 -8.24 -6.76 15.62
N ILE A 89 -9.04 -7.15 14.63
CA ILE A 89 -10.47 -7.37 14.78
C ILE A 89 -10.73 -8.88 14.84
N LYS A 90 -11.52 -9.31 15.81
CA LYS A 90 -12.01 -10.70 15.90
C LYS A 90 -13.36 -10.80 15.21
N ILE A 91 -13.50 -11.78 14.33
CA ILE A 91 -14.71 -12.07 13.57
C ILE A 91 -15.30 -13.36 14.12
N PHE A 92 -16.50 -13.26 14.64
CA PHE A 92 -17.29 -14.39 15.10
C PHE A 92 -18.22 -14.85 13.95
N ASN A 93 -18.77 -16.06 14.07
CA ASN A 93 -19.58 -16.68 13.01
C ASN A 93 -20.92 -15.98 12.72
N ASP A 94 -21.37 -15.09 13.58
CA ASP A 94 -22.58 -14.27 13.43
C ASP A 94 -22.34 -12.90 12.76
N LEU A 95 -21.08 -12.57 12.46
CA LEU A 95 -20.68 -11.27 11.95
C LEU A 95 -20.72 -11.29 10.42
N THR A 96 -21.53 -10.40 9.83
CA THR A 96 -21.70 -10.32 8.37
C THR A 96 -20.88 -9.22 7.71
N ASN A 97 -20.54 -8.17 8.45
CA ASN A 97 -19.78 -7.02 7.93
C ASN A 97 -18.78 -6.52 8.96
N VAL A 98 -17.60 -6.13 8.48
CA VAL A 98 -16.53 -5.51 9.27
C VAL A 98 -16.00 -4.30 8.52
N GLU A 99 -16.21 -3.13 9.10
CA GLU A 99 -15.63 -1.89 8.60
C GLU A 99 -14.19 -1.75 9.08
N THR A 100 -13.29 -1.40 8.17
CA THR A 100 -11.89 -1.14 8.51
C THR A 100 -11.42 0.18 7.89
N ILE A 101 -10.33 0.74 8.42
CA ILE A 101 -9.70 1.93 7.84
C ILE A 101 -9.11 1.69 6.44
N TYR A 102 -9.04 0.44 5.99
CA TYR A 102 -8.50 0.04 4.69
C TYR A 102 -9.57 -0.49 3.71
N GLY A 103 -10.83 -0.55 4.14
CA GLY A 103 -11.98 -1.03 3.37
C GLY A 103 -12.87 -1.96 4.18
N ASP A 104 -13.99 -2.32 3.62
CA ASP A 104 -15.01 -3.12 4.28
C ASP A 104 -14.93 -4.58 3.85
N LEU A 105 -15.10 -5.48 4.81
CA LEU A 105 -15.17 -6.91 4.60
C LEU A 105 -16.60 -7.39 4.81
N SER A 106 -17.15 -8.10 3.84
CA SER A 106 -18.48 -8.70 3.93
C SER A 106 -18.36 -10.21 3.89
N PHE A 107 -19.11 -10.90 4.73
CA PHE A 107 -19.13 -12.35 4.86
C PHE A 107 -20.53 -12.86 4.55
N ASN A 108 -20.65 -13.76 3.58
CA ASN A 108 -21.92 -14.33 3.16
C ASN A 108 -21.78 -15.84 3.03
N LEU A 109 -22.76 -16.58 3.53
CA LEU A 109 -22.89 -18.00 3.25
C LEU A 109 -23.46 -18.18 1.84
N ILE A 110 -22.85 -19.04 1.06
CA ILE A 110 -23.34 -19.42 -0.26
C ILE A 110 -23.49 -20.94 -0.33
N GLU A 111 -24.63 -21.43 -0.78
CA GLU A 111 -24.90 -22.87 -0.89
C GLU A 111 -24.26 -23.48 -2.16
N ASN A 112 -24.22 -22.70 -3.24
CA ASN A 112 -23.66 -23.15 -4.51
C ASN A 112 -22.48 -22.28 -4.89
N PHE A 113 -21.33 -22.94 -5.06
CA PHE A 113 -20.11 -22.28 -5.52
C PHE A 113 -20.14 -22.13 -7.04
N GLU A 114 -20.49 -20.95 -7.53
CA GLU A 114 -20.22 -20.56 -8.90
C GLU A 114 -18.85 -19.91 -8.99
N LYS A 115 -18.03 -20.36 -9.93
CA LYS A 115 -16.63 -19.93 -10.11
C LYS A 115 -16.48 -18.48 -10.61
N SER A 116 -17.37 -17.61 -10.20
CA SER A 116 -17.33 -16.17 -10.51
C SER A 116 -16.62 -15.39 -9.39
N LEU A 117 -15.33 -15.69 -9.19
CA LEU A 117 -14.51 -14.92 -8.25
C LEU A 117 -14.13 -13.60 -8.92
N THR A 118 -14.52 -12.50 -8.33
CA THR A 118 -13.99 -11.19 -8.64
C THR A 118 -12.65 -11.00 -7.94
N LEU A 119 -11.87 -9.99 -8.34
CA LEU A 119 -10.61 -9.67 -7.67
C LEU A 119 -10.81 -9.24 -6.20
N SER A 120 -12.06 -8.92 -5.82
CA SER A 120 -12.44 -8.46 -4.48
C SER A 120 -13.15 -9.51 -3.65
N SER A 121 -13.30 -10.75 -4.12
CA SER A 121 -13.99 -11.80 -3.38
C SER A 121 -13.24 -13.14 -3.40
N VAL A 122 -13.33 -13.86 -2.29
CA VAL A 122 -12.78 -15.21 -2.14
C VAL A 122 -13.80 -16.10 -1.44
N CYS A 123 -13.91 -17.34 -1.91
CA CYS A 123 -14.72 -18.36 -1.26
C CYS A 123 -13.84 -19.33 -0.50
N VAL A 124 -14.25 -19.66 0.70
CA VAL A 124 -13.58 -20.61 1.58
C VAL A 124 -14.59 -21.64 2.08
N ASP A 125 -14.12 -22.84 2.39
CA ASP A 125 -14.94 -23.91 2.97
C ASP A 125 -15.22 -23.58 4.44
N GLU A 126 -16.47 -23.29 4.78
CA GLU A 126 -16.89 -22.92 6.13
C GLU A 126 -16.52 -23.98 7.16
N GLY A 127 -16.65 -25.25 6.83
CA GLY A 127 -16.32 -26.37 7.72
C GLY A 127 -14.84 -26.45 8.12
N LYS A 128 -13.97 -25.68 7.44
CA LYS A 128 -12.54 -25.57 7.77
C LYS A 128 -12.19 -24.31 8.56
N LEU A 129 -13.15 -23.42 8.77
CA LEU A 129 -12.92 -22.20 9.54
C LEU A 129 -12.99 -22.50 11.04
N VAL A 130 -12.05 -21.93 11.78
CA VAL A 130 -12.02 -22.00 13.25
C VAL A 130 -12.24 -20.60 13.79
N TYR A 131 -13.40 -20.37 14.37
CA TYR A 131 -13.75 -19.07 14.94
C TYR A 131 -13.21 -18.87 16.37
N PRO A 132 -12.90 -17.62 16.77
CA PRO A 132 -13.01 -16.40 15.99
C PRO A 132 -11.90 -16.29 14.94
N LEU A 133 -12.24 -15.85 13.73
CA LEU A 133 -11.24 -15.43 12.77
C LEU A 133 -10.61 -14.12 13.25
N ARG A 134 -9.44 -13.79 12.71
CA ARG A 134 -8.74 -12.57 13.07
C ARG A 134 -8.36 -11.81 11.81
N VAL A 135 -8.67 -10.53 11.79
CA VAL A 135 -8.20 -9.59 10.76
C VAL A 135 -7.15 -8.71 11.40
N GLU A 136 -5.96 -8.72 10.84
CA GLU A 136 -4.86 -7.88 11.31
C GLU A 136 -3.95 -7.42 10.16
N CYS A 137 -3.16 -6.39 10.39
CA CYS A 137 -2.12 -6.01 9.43
C CYS A 137 -0.99 -7.03 9.43
N CYS A 138 -0.36 -7.16 8.26
CA CYS A 138 0.82 -8.01 8.11
C CYS A 138 1.92 -7.65 9.10
N VAL A 139 2.38 -8.63 9.88
CA VAL A 139 3.53 -8.52 10.78
C VAL A 139 4.72 -9.26 10.17
N GLN A 140 5.93 -8.78 10.46
CA GLN A 140 7.15 -9.41 9.99
C GLN A 140 7.25 -10.86 10.52
N GLY A 141 7.61 -11.78 9.64
CA GLY A 141 7.78 -13.19 9.98
C GLY A 141 6.54 -14.07 9.74
N MET A 142 5.40 -13.49 9.38
CA MET A 142 4.22 -14.27 9.02
C MET A 142 4.43 -15.13 7.78
N ASP A 143 3.89 -16.35 7.82
CA ASP A 143 3.88 -17.30 6.72
C ASP A 143 2.45 -17.79 6.46
N PHE A 144 2.22 -18.32 5.26
CA PHE A 144 0.96 -18.93 4.86
C PHE A 144 1.23 -20.02 3.80
N ILE A 145 0.23 -20.82 3.52
CA ILE A 145 0.28 -21.80 2.44
C ILE A 145 -0.54 -21.24 1.27
N PRO A 146 0.11 -20.82 0.16
CA PRO A 146 -0.61 -20.35 -1.02
C PRO A 146 -1.50 -21.41 -1.61
N LEU A 147 -2.65 -21.01 -2.18
CA LEU A 147 -3.55 -21.93 -2.86
C LEU A 147 -2.80 -22.71 -3.96
N GLY A 148 -2.98 -24.04 -3.95
CA GLY A 148 -2.31 -24.95 -4.90
C GLY A 148 -0.87 -25.32 -4.54
N MET A 149 -0.31 -24.80 -3.44
CA MET A 149 1.02 -25.16 -2.95
C MET A 149 0.95 -26.07 -1.72
N LYS A 150 1.94 -26.98 -1.57
CA LYS A 150 2.08 -27.82 -0.38
C LYS A 150 2.98 -27.20 0.70
N GLY A 151 3.80 -26.22 0.33
CA GLY A 151 4.79 -25.60 1.19
C GLY A 151 4.38 -24.22 1.70
N LYS A 152 4.93 -23.86 2.85
CA LYS A 152 4.77 -22.52 3.42
C LYS A 152 5.58 -21.47 2.64
N LYS A 153 5.02 -20.29 2.50
CA LYS A 153 5.67 -19.12 1.90
C LYS A 153 5.57 -17.96 2.88
N THR A 154 6.68 -17.27 3.12
CA THR A 154 6.64 -16.06 3.94
C THR A 154 5.91 -14.95 3.20
N LEU A 155 5.11 -14.16 3.91
CA LEU A 155 4.42 -13.00 3.32
C LEU A 155 5.40 -11.99 2.71
N SER A 156 6.56 -11.81 3.31
CA SER A 156 7.61 -10.94 2.75
C SER A 156 8.08 -11.40 1.38
N LYS A 157 8.25 -12.73 1.17
CA LYS A 157 8.60 -13.31 -0.14
C LYS A 157 7.44 -13.17 -1.13
N PHE A 158 6.22 -13.45 -0.68
CA PHE A 158 5.02 -13.27 -1.50
C PHE A 158 4.90 -11.83 -2.00
N PHE A 159 4.96 -10.84 -1.12
CA PHE A 159 4.89 -9.43 -1.50
C PHE A 159 5.99 -8.98 -2.47
N LYS A 160 7.19 -9.60 -2.36
CA LYS A 160 8.28 -9.32 -3.30
C LYS A 160 7.97 -9.89 -4.69
N ASP A 161 7.49 -11.13 -4.75
CA ASP A 161 7.17 -11.83 -5.99
C ASP A 161 6.00 -11.13 -6.72
N GLU A 162 4.97 -10.72 -5.97
CA GLU A 162 3.80 -9.96 -6.48
C GLU A 162 4.10 -8.47 -6.69
N LYS A 163 5.32 -8.02 -6.43
CA LYS A 163 5.74 -6.61 -6.57
C LYS A 163 4.87 -5.62 -5.80
N ILE A 164 4.30 -6.05 -4.66
CA ILE A 164 3.50 -5.18 -3.80
C ILE A 164 4.35 -4.02 -3.29
N SER A 165 3.81 -2.81 -3.33
CA SER A 165 4.52 -1.60 -2.88
C SER A 165 4.78 -1.64 -1.37
N ILE A 166 5.78 -0.87 -0.92
CA ILE A 166 6.12 -0.78 0.52
C ILE A 166 4.92 -0.25 1.33
N ILE A 167 4.13 0.62 0.75
CA ILE A 167 2.96 1.21 1.39
C ILE A 167 1.82 0.18 1.46
N ASP A 168 1.55 -0.54 0.37
CA ASP A 168 0.49 -1.54 0.31
C ASP A 168 0.74 -2.70 1.27
N LYS A 169 2.01 -3.11 1.44
CA LYS A 169 2.39 -4.12 2.45
C LYS A 169 1.93 -3.79 3.85
N LYS A 170 1.99 -2.51 4.24
CA LYS A 170 1.57 -2.05 5.57
C LYS A 170 0.05 -2.03 5.73
N ARG A 171 -0.68 -1.94 4.63
CA ARG A 171 -2.14 -1.86 4.59
C ARG A 171 -2.80 -3.20 4.27
N THR A 172 -1.99 -4.21 3.92
CA THR A 172 -2.52 -5.55 3.65
C THR A 172 -3.05 -6.16 4.93
N LEU A 173 -4.34 -6.47 4.90
CA LEU A 173 -5.03 -7.22 5.95
C LEU A 173 -4.87 -8.73 5.72
N ILE A 174 -4.75 -9.46 6.80
CA ILE A 174 -4.55 -10.91 6.83
C ILE A 174 -5.53 -11.51 7.80
#